data_eef9708b3f8ad0b97e2f839cde0edd0f
#
_entry.id   eef9708b3f8ad0b97e2f839cde0edd0f
#
_cell.length_a   1.000
_cell.length_b   1.000
_cell.length_c   1.000
_cell.angle_alpha   90.00
_cell.angle_beta   90.00
_cell.angle_gamma   90.00
#
_symmetry.space_group_name_H-M   'P 1'
#
loop_
_entity.id
_entity.type
_entity.pdbx_description
1 polymer ?
#
loop_
_entity_poly.entity_id
_entity_poly.type
_entity_poly.pdbx_seq_one_letter_code
_entity_poly.pdbx_strand_id
1 'polypeptide(L)'
;MTTIEIKNIGPIKEVVEISLNRINVFMGPQSSGKSTIAKIISFCTWVEKDVATALSLSEYQENKTYFKERLESFHKIKGYFNYDSYIHYKSEVVDIVWENEECSISWVDKYAYKRSKIAYIPSERNMVILPEARKSEFGNTNIRSFLFDWFEARKKYSNENNLSVLNLGVNYYYVEGSEEDHIRCNNNGIEYDILLSNASSGLQSITPLIAMIEYLTKWIYDEDTISFEQDERRQRVSKILAVEKVLKPYYDKVDLPIEDLQKLVESFNVFTTDYYSIFYR
;
A
#
# COMPACT_ATOMS: atom_id res chain seq x y z
N MET A 1 -12.63 13.15 5.65
CA MET A 1 -12.93 12.65 4.28
C MET A 1 -11.73 12.94 3.41
N THR A 2 -11.21 11.95 2.68
CA THR A 2 -10.01 12.11 1.86
C THR A 2 -10.38 12.62 0.47
N THR A 3 -9.67 13.63 -0.03
CA THR A 3 -9.87 14.19 -1.37
C THR A 3 -8.55 14.26 -2.13
N ILE A 4 -8.62 14.26 -3.45
CA ILE A 4 -7.48 14.47 -4.32
C ILE A 4 -7.87 15.33 -5.53
N GLU A 5 -7.01 16.26 -5.87
CA GLU A 5 -7.07 17.08 -7.07
C GLU A 5 -5.77 16.90 -7.87
N ILE A 6 -5.86 16.70 -9.18
CA ILE A 6 -4.71 16.45 -10.05
C ILE A 6 -4.85 17.29 -11.31
N LYS A 7 -3.80 17.99 -11.72
CA LYS A 7 -3.78 18.82 -12.93
C LYS A 7 -2.44 18.69 -13.66
N ASN A 8 -2.49 18.66 -14.98
CA ASN A 8 -1.32 18.69 -15.87
C ASN A 8 -0.26 17.60 -15.56
N ILE A 9 -0.69 16.35 -15.32
CA ILE A 9 0.21 15.20 -15.12
C ILE A 9 -0.07 14.14 -16.17
N GLY A 10 0.88 13.90 -17.05
CA GLY A 10 0.76 12.95 -18.17
C GLY A 10 -0.50 13.24 -19.01
N PRO A 11 -1.43 12.26 -19.16
CA PRO A 11 -2.64 12.44 -19.94
C PRO A 11 -3.74 13.27 -19.22
N ILE A 12 -3.54 13.61 -17.95
CA ILE A 12 -4.52 14.34 -17.14
C ILE A 12 -4.25 15.83 -17.34
N LYS A 13 -5.22 16.56 -17.89
CA LYS A 13 -5.12 18.01 -18.05
C LYS A 13 -5.79 18.77 -16.90
N GLU A 14 -7.03 18.42 -16.61
CA GLU A 14 -7.78 18.97 -15.50
C GLU A 14 -8.56 17.85 -14.83
N VAL A 15 -8.56 17.83 -13.53
CA VAL A 15 -9.38 16.92 -12.72
C VAL A 15 -10.08 17.73 -11.66
N VAL A 16 -11.38 17.62 -11.64
CA VAL A 16 -12.17 18.12 -10.52
C VAL A 16 -11.77 17.35 -9.27
N GLU A 17 -11.85 17.98 -8.14
CA GLU A 17 -11.62 17.34 -6.85
C GLU A 17 -12.40 16.00 -6.73
N ILE A 18 -11.65 14.92 -6.47
CA ILE A 18 -12.19 13.57 -6.32
C ILE A 18 -12.26 13.24 -4.84
N SER A 19 -13.46 13.02 -4.34
CA SER A 19 -13.66 12.47 -3.01
C SER A 19 -13.38 10.98 -3.00
N LEU A 20 -12.41 10.52 -2.19
CA LEU A 20 -12.06 9.11 -2.09
C LEU A 20 -12.99 8.39 -1.12
N ASN A 21 -13.74 7.43 -1.64
CA ASN A 21 -14.68 6.56 -0.91
C ASN A 21 -14.05 5.19 -0.67
N ARG A 22 -14.78 4.29 0.03
CA ARG A 22 -14.35 2.90 0.25
C ARG A 22 -14.09 2.14 -1.05
N ILE A 23 -14.86 2.44 -2.10
CA ILE A 23 -14.71 1.90 -3.45
C ILE A 23 -14.81 3.07 -4.42
N ASN A 24 -13.82 3.22 -5.28
CA ASN A 24 -13.80 4.21 -6.35
C ASN A 24 -13.58 3.48 -7.68
N VAL A 25 -14.41 3.79 -8.67
CA VAL A 25 -14.33 3.18 -10.00
C VAL A 25 -14.07 4.27 -11.03
N PHE A 26 -12.93 4.19 -11.71
CA PHE A 26 -12.55 5.11 -12.78
C PHE A 26 -12.80 4.47 -14.14
N MET A 27 -13.70 5.03 -14.91
CA MET A 27 -14.06 4.57 -16.25
C MET A 27 -13.67 5.61 -17.30
N GLY A 28 -13.35 5.17 -18.49
CA GLY A 28 -13.00 6.04 -19.61
C GLY A 28 -12.17 5.33 -20.68
N PRO A 29 -11.88 5.99 -21.81
CA PRO A 29 -11.09 5.44 -22.90
C PRO A 29 -9.69 5.00 -22.47
N GLN A 30 -9.03 4.20 -23.28
CA GLN A 30 -7.62 3.88 -23.10
C GLN A 30 -6.78 5.16 -23.11
N SER A 31 -5.71 5.20 -22.33
CA SER A 31 -4.79 6.35 -22.20
C SER A 31 -5.42 7.64 -21.65
N SER A 32 -6.60 7.59 -21.04
CA SER A 32 -7.26 8.78 -20.44
C SER A 32 -6.76 9.14 -19.03
N GLY A 33 -5.71 8.48 -18.50
CA GLY A 33 -5.13 8.83 -17.20
C GLY A 33 -5.65 8.03 -16.00
N LYS A 34 -6.57 7.06 -16.18
CA LYS A 34 -7.12 6.25 -15.06
C LYS A 34 -6.04 5.61 -14.19
N SER A 35 -5.06 4.96 -14.80
CA SER A 35 -3.94 4.36 -14.06
C SER A 35 -3.03 5.40 -13.42
N THR A 36 -2.91 6.58 -14.03
CA THR A 36 -2.14 7.69 -13.46
C THR A 36 -2.80 8.21 -12.19
N ILE A 37 -4.12 8.40 -12.20
CA ILE A 37 -4.90 8.75 -11.01
C ILE A 37 -4.68 7.73 -9.89
N ALA A 38 -4.84 6.43 -10.18
CA ALA A 38 -4.65 5.36 -9.20
C ALA A 38 -3.22 5.33 -8.63
N LYS A 39 -2.20 5.56 -9.46
CA LYS A 39 -0.79 5.65 -9.04
C LYS A 39 -0.54 6.80 -8.09
N ILE A 40 -1.06 7.99 -8.40
CA ILE A 40 -0.91 9.19 -7.57
C ILE A 40 -1.64 8.99 -6.24
N ILE A 41 -2.87 8.49 -6.23
CA ILE A 41 -3.63 8.20 -5.01
C ILE A 41 -2.85 7.20 -4.13
N SER A 42 -2.40 6.08 -4.71
CA SER A 42 -1.63 5.06 -4.00
C SER A 42 -0.36 5.65 -3.39
N PHE A 43 0.33 6.52 -4.12
CA PHE A 43 1.55 7.15 -3.64
C PHE A 43 1.28 8.18 -2.52
N CYS A 44 0.29 9.04 -2.66
CA CYS A 44 -0.08 10.00 -1.61
C CYS A 44 -0.48 9.29 -0.31
N THR A 45 -1.26 8.21 -0.43
CA THR A 45 -1.63 7.38 0.74
C THR A 45 -0.39 6.71 1.35
N TRP A 46 0.59 6.31 0.51
CA TRP A 46 1.86 5.78 1.00
C TRP A 46 2.70 6.85 1.71
N VAL A 47 2.77 8.08 1.19
CA VAL A 47 3.44 9.23 1.85
C VAL A 47 2.79 9.51 3.21
N GLU A 48 1.46 9.55 3.28
CA GLU A 48 0.73 9.69 4.55
C GLU A 48 1.17 8.63 5.56
N LYS A 49 1.23 7.36 5.13
CA LYS A 49 1.70 6.26 5.98
C LYS A 49 3.15 6.45 6.41
N ASP A 50 4.02 6.85 5.49
CA ASP A 50 5.45 7.01 5.72
C ASP A 50 5.69 8.07 6.80
N VAL A 51 5.13 9.27 6.63
CA VAL A 51 5.27 10.36 7.61
C VAL A 51 4.58 10.05 8.94
N ALA A 52 3.41 9.42 8.92
CA ALA A 52 2.70 9.02 10.14
C ALA A 52 3.46 7.94 10.92
N THR A 53 4.14 7.03 10.23
CA THR A 53 4.96 6.00 10.87
C THR A 53 6.28 6.55 11.39
N ALA A 54 6.88 7.50 10.67
CA ALA A 54 8.09 8.20 11.10
C ALA A 54 7.82 9.29 12.16
N LEU A 55 6.57 9.73 12.29
CA LEU A 55 6.15 10.91 13.08
C LEU A 55 6.90 12.19 12.68
N SER A 56 7.32 12.27 11.43
CA SER A 56 8.13 13.37 10.90
C SER A 56 7.74 13.71 9.48
N LEU A 57 7.76 15.00 9.16
CA LEU A 57 7.58 15.55 7.81
C LEU A 57 8.91 16.00 7.19
N SER A 58 10.02 15.94 7.94
CA SER A 58 11.30 16.57 7.60
C SER A 58 11.82 16.16 6.23
N GLU A 59 11.74 14.89 5.87
CA GLU A 59 12.26 14.39 4.59
C GLU A 59 11.61 15.06 3.37
N TYR A 60 10.30 15.36 3.46
CA TYR A 60 9.55 16.04 2.39
C TYR A 60 9.63 17.55 2.47
N GLN A 61 9.91 18.13 3.64
CA GLN A 61 10.04 19.57 3.86
C GLN A 61 11.44 20.07 3.48
N GLU A 62 12.49 19.30 3.79
CA GLU A 62 13.88 19.65 3.51
C GLU A 62 14.23 19.41 2.03
N ASN A 63 13.73 18.33 1.43
CA ASN A 63 13.92 18.01 0.02
C ASN A 63 12.60 18.11 -0.74
N LYS A 64 12.30 19.27 -1.27
CA LYS A 64 11.03 19.58 -1.94
C LYS A 64 10.80 18.79 -3.23
N THR A 65 11.84 18.28 -3.89
CA THR A 65 11.74 17.45 -5.10
C THR A 65 11.56 15.97 -4.78
N TYR A 66 11.83 15.54 -3.55
CA TYR A 66 11.80 14.14 -3.12
C TYR A 66 10.46 13.45 -3.41
N PHE A 67 9.34 14.13 -3.19
CA PHE A 67 8.00 13.62 -3.51
C PHE A 67 7.89 13.18 -4.98
N LYS A 68 8.25 14.08 -5.92
CA LYS A 68 8.20 13.81 -7.37
C LYS A 68 9.14 12.68 -7.76
N GLU A 69 10.39 12.75 -7.32
CA GLU A 69 11.42 11.76 -7.66
C GLU A 69 11.01 10.35 -7.23
N ARG A 70 10.44 10.21 -6.04
CA ARG A 70 9.94 8.92 -5.55
C ARG A 70 8.70 8.45 -6.30
N LEU A 71 7.74 9.34 -6.55
CA LEU A 71 6.54 9.01 -7.32
C LEU A 71 6.90 8.54 -8.73
N GLU A 72 7.76 9.28 -9.42
CA GLU A 72 8.20 8.95 -10.78
C GLU A 72 8.96 7.61 -10.83
N SER A 73 9.86 7.38 -9.88
CA SER A 73 10.66 6.15 -9.82
C SER A 73 9.79 4.95 -9.47
N PHE A 74 9.01 5.04 -8.39
CA PHE A 74 8.22 3.92 -7.88
C PHE A 74 7.11 3.48 -8.84
N HIS A 75 6.38 4.43 -9.41
CA HIS A 75 5.27 4.15 -10.31
C HIS A 75 5.62 4.20 -11.81
N LYS A 76 6.89 4.43 -12.15
CA LYS A 76 7.37 4.48 -13.55
C LYS A 76 6.59 5.49 -14.39
N ILE A 77 6.46 6.73 -13.89
CA ILE A 77 5.79 7.84 -14.59
C ILE A 77 6.74 9.00 -14.85
N LYS A 78 8.02 8.72 -15.04
CA LYS A 78 9.02 9.72 -15.36
C LYS A 78 8.65 10.48 -16.63
N GLY A 79 8.74 11.80 -16.57
CA GLY A 79 8.39 12.70 -17.68
C GLY A 79 6.90 13.03 -17.78
N TYR A 80 6.08 12.64 -16.81
CA TYR A 80 4.66 13.04 -16.75
C TYR A 80 4.46 14.43 -16.14
N PHE A 81 5.42 14.88 -15.34
CA PHE A 81 5.36 16.19 -14.70
C PHE A 81 5.89 17.29 -15.63
N ASN A 82 5.26 18.44 -15.57
CA ASN A 82 5.70 19.67 -16.18
C ASN A 82 5.59 20.81 -15.14
N TYR A 83 5.96 22.02 -15.52
CA TYR A 83 5.98 23.18 -14.62
C TYR A 83 4.61 23.45 -13.99
N ASP A 84 3.51 23.27 -14.74
CA ASP A 84 2.14 23.54 -14.29
C ASP A 84 1.48 22.30 -13.64
N SER A 85 2.25 21.27 -13.33
CA SER A 85 1.72 20.07 -12.67
C SER A 85 1.31 20.35 -11.25
N TYR A 86 0.11 19.90 -10.89
CA TYR A 86 -0.48 20.11 -9.59
C TYR A 86 -1.07 18.82 -9.03
N ILE A 87 -0.81 18.59 -7.74
CA ILE A 87 -1.46 17.56 -6.93
C ILE A 87 -1.84 18.22 -5.61
N HIS A 88 -3.08 18.05 -5.18
CA HIS A 88 -3.49 18.34 -3.81
C HIS A 88 -4.17 17.10 -3.24
N TYR A 89 -3.55 16.50 -2.25
CA TYR A 89 -4.11 15.37 -1.50
C TYR A 89 -4.36 15.81 -0.07
N LYS A 90 -5.59 15.67 0.37
CA LYS A 90 -6.00 16.02 1.72
C LYS A 90 -6.73 14.88 2.38
N SER A 91 -6.26 14.48 3.55
CA SER A 91 -6.87 13.46 4.38
C SER A 91 -7.19 14.00 5.78
N GLU A 92 -7.60 13.13 6.68
CA GLU A 92 -7.75 13.45 8.10
C GLU A 92 -6.38 13.60 8.80
N VAL A 93 -5.31 13.11 8.18
CA VAL A 93 -3.95 13.04 8.78
C VAL A 93 -3.03 14.11 8.23
N VAL A 94 -2.98 14.26 6.90
CA VAL A 94 -2.05 15.15 6.20
C VAL A 94 -2.74 15.97 5.11
N ASP A 95 -2.10 17.09 4.80
CA ASP A 95 -2.39 17.94 3.66
C ASP A 95 -1.10 18.02 2.82
N ILE A 96 -1.11 17.47 1.57
CA ILE A 96 0.02 17.37 0.66
C ILE A 96 -0.31 18.17 -0.58
N VAL A 97 0.52 19.16 -0.90
CA VAL A 97 0.42 19.96 -2.13
C VAL A 97 1.71 19.84 -2.92
N TRP A 98 1.60 19.49 -4.18
CA TRP A 98 2.65 19.59 -5.18
C TRP A 98 2.29 20.68 -6.18
N GLU A 99 3.06 21.75 -6.20
CA GLU A 99 2.91 22.85 -7.15
C GLU A 99 4.25 23.56 -7.37
N ASN A 100 4.42 24.25 -8.51
CA ASN A 100 5.64 25.01 -8.82
C ASN A 100 6.94 24.18 -8.63
N GLU A 101 6.88 22.88 -8.95
CA GLU A 101 7.98 21.92 -8.79
C GLU A 101 8.42 21.68 -7.34
N GLU A 102 7.62 22.02 -6.35
CA GLU A 102 7.90 21.84 -4.94
C GLU A 102 6.77 21.08 -4.23
N CYS A 103 7.15 20.28 -3.23
CA CYS A 103 6.21 19.62 -2.32
C CYS A 103 6.07 20.42 -1.04
N SER A 104 4.83 20.65 -0.63
CA SER A 104 4.51 21.16 0.69
C SER A 104 3.64 20.12 1.41
N ILE A 105 4.01 19.80 2.64
CA ILE A 105 3.29 18.82 3.45
C ILE A 105 3.10 19.35 4.87
N SER A 106 1.92 19.18 5.41
CA SER A 106 1.57 19.59 6.77
C SER A 106 0.65 18.56 7.44
N TRP A 107 0.67 18.56 8.78
CA TRP A 107 -0.28 17.76 9.56
C TRP A 107 -1.65 18.42 9.60
N VAL A 108 -2.69 17.63 9.33
CA VAL A 108 -4.08 17.98 9.69
C VAL A 108 -4.33 17.47 11.11
N ASP A 109 -4.22 16.17 11.33
CA ASP A 109 -4.19 15.55 12.66
C ASP A 109 -3.35 14.28 12.62
N LYS A 110 -2.12 14.34 13.14
CA LYS A 110 -1.19 13.20 13.15
C LYS A 110 -1.70 12.00 13.96
N TYR A 111 -2.67 12.20 14.86
CA TYR A 111 -3.25 11.16 15.68
C TYR A 111 -4.45 10.45 15.02
N ALA A 112 -4.97 11.00 13.92
CA ALA A 112 -6.06 10.38 13.18
C ALA A 112 -5.59 9.17 12.33
N TYR A 113 -4.26 8.97 12.18
CA TYR A 113 -3.73 7.91 11.34
C TYR A 113 -4.14 6.53 11.82
N LYS A 114 -4.81 5.80 10.93
CA LYS A 114 -5.15 4.39 11.12
C LYS A 114 -4.26 3.57 10.21
N ARG A 115 -3.47 2.70 10.82
CA ARG A 115 -2.53 1.88 10.10
C ARG A 115 -3.22 0.94 9.12
N SER A 116 -2.87 1.06 7.85
CA SER A 116 -3.38 0.20 6.79
C SER A 116 -2.25 -0.40 5.97
N LYS A 117 -2.46 -1.58 5.41
CA LYS A 117 -1.64 -2.08 4.31
C LYS A 117 -2.06 -1.35 3.04
N ILE A 118 -1.08 -0.78 2.35
CA ILE A 118 -1.28 -0.16 1.04
C ILE A 118 -0.66 -1.10 0.02
N ALA A 119 -1.42 -1.49 -0.97
CA ALA A 119 -0.96 -2.30 -2.08
C ALA A 119 -1.43 -1.69 -3.40
N TYR A 120 -0.52 -1.55 -4.34
CA TYR A 120 -0.82 -1.20 -5.72
C TYR A 120 -0.70 -2.45 -6.58
N ILE A 121 -1.81 -2.88 -7.18
CA ILE A 121 -1.84 -4.03 -8.08
C ILE A 121 -1.65 -3.51 -9.52
N PRO A 122 -0.49 -3.76 -10.16
CA PRO A 122 -0.18 -3.21 -11.47
C PRO A 122 -0.96 -3.92 -12.59
N SER A 123 -1.01 -3.28 -13.77
CA SER A 123 -1.51 -3.90 -15.00
C SER A 123 -0.69 -5.12 -15.41
N GLU A 124 0.60 -5.08 -15.12
CA GLU A 124 1.60 -6.11 -15.41
C GLU A 124 1.58 -7.28 -14.42
N ARG A 125 0.55 -7.40 -13.61
CA ARG A 125 0.44 -8.43 -12.55
C ARG A 125 0.60 -9.87 -13.03
N ASN A 126 0.30 -10.15 -14.31
CA ASN A 126 0.51 -11.47 -14.90
C ASN A 126 2.00 -11.86 -15.02
N MET A 127 2.94 -10.93 -14.93
CA MET A 127 4.37 -11.24 -14.92
C MET A 127 4.80 -12.06 -13.72
N VAL A 128 4.09 -11.95 -12.58
CA VAL A 128 4.48 -12.62 -11.34
C VAL A 128 4.36 -14.14 -11.38
N ILE A 129 3.58 -14.67 -12.33
CA ILE A 129 3.42 -16.11 -12.55
C ILE A 129 4.56 -16.75 -13.34
N LEU A 130 5.40 -15.92 -14.01
CA LEU A 130 6.51 -16.41 -14.79
C LEU A 130 7.66 -16.85 -13.86
N PRO A 131 8.24 -18.04 -14.06
CA PRO A 131 9.38 -18.51 -13.25
C PRO A 131 10.56 -17.53 -13.27
N GLU A 132 10.77 -16.84 -14.39
CA GLU A 132 11.82 -15.85 -14.59
C GLU A 132 11.66 -14.61 -13.73
N ALA A 133 10.43 -14.26 -13.38
CA ALA A 133 10.14 -13.09 -12.52
C ALA A 133 10.81 -13.20 -11.14
N ARG A 134 11.00 -14.43 -10.63
CA ARG A 134 11.69 -14.70 -9.37
C ARG A 134 13.17 -14.36 -9.39
N LYS A 135 13.79 -14.49 -10.56
CA LYS A 135 15.23 -14.26 -10.78
C LYS A 135 15.53 -12.84 -11.27
N SER A 136 14.48 -12.06 -11.55
CA SER A 136 14.64 -10.72 -12.11
C SER A 136 14.96 -9.71 -11.02
N GLU A 137 15.99 -8.90 -11.24
CA GLU A 137 16.31 -7.76 -10.40
C GLU A 137 15.37 -6.58 -10.73
N PHE A 138 14.30 -6.48 -10.00
CA PHE A 138 13.45 -5.29 -10.06
C PHE A 138 13.98 -4.23 -9.08
N GLY A 139 14.23 -3.02 -9.59
CA GLY A 139 14.50 -1.88 -8.72
C GLY A 139 13.34 -1.62 -7.72
N ASN A 140 13.47 -0.61 -6.90
CA ASN A 140 12.41 -0.24 -5.93
C ASN A 140 11.18 0.33 -6.66
N THR A 141 10.32 -0.54 -7.16
CA THR A 141 9.15 -0.21 -7.97
C THR A 141 7.90 -0.91 -7.45
N ASN A 142 6.73 -0.44 -7.90
CA ASN A 142 5.43 -1.05 -7.59
C ASN A 142 5.33 -2.52 -8.05
N ILE A 143 6.01 -2.89 -9.14
CA ILE A 143 6.05 -4.29 -9.61
C ILE A 143 6.80 -5.17 -8.60
N ARG A 144 7.95 -4.71 -8.11
CA ARG A 144 8.70 -5.43 -7.07
C ARG A 144 7.87 -5.60 -5.80
N SER A 145 7.21 -4.54 -5.34
CA SER A 145 6.35 -4.60 -4.16
C SER A 145 5.22 -5.62 -4.35
N PHE A 146 4.56 -5.60 -5.52
CA PHE A 146 3.52 -6.57 -5.85
C PHE A 146 4.05 -8.01 -5.91
N LEU A 147 5.24 -8.22 -6.46
CA LEU A 147 5.87 -9.54 -6.55
C LEU A 147 6.14 -10.14 -5.16
N PHE A 148 6.64 -9.34 -4.22
CA PHE A 148 6.84 -9.80 -2.85
C PHE A 148 5.53 -10.16 -2.16
N ASP A 149 4.52 -9.30 -2.28
CA ASP A 149 3.20 -9.58 -1.72
C ASP A 149 2.58 -10.84 -2.35
N TRP A 150 2.80 -11.08 -3.66
CA TRP A 150 2.38 -12.30 -4.35
C TRP A 150 3.06 -13.56 -3.78
N PHE A 151 4.37 -13.53 -3.57
CA PHE A 151 5.09 -14.67 -3.02
C PHE A 151 4.62 -15.06 -1.61
N GLU A 152 4.16 -14.12 -0.82
CA GLU A 152 3.54 -14.41 0.46
C GLU A 152 2.09 -14.89 0.31
N ALA A 153 1.33 -14.24 -0.56
CA ALA A 153 -0.08 -14.58 -0.78
C ALA A 153 -0.27 -16.01 -1.28
N ARG A 154 0.53 -16.46 -2.26
CA ARG A 154 0.38 -17.80 -2.86
C ARG A 154 0.59 -18.94 -1.86
N LYS A 155 1.44 -18.76 -0.82
CA LYS A 155 1.68 -19.74 0.24
C LYS A 155 0.43 -20.09 1.06
N LYS A 156 -0.61 -19.25 1.02
CA LYS A 156 -1.88 -19.47 1.71
C LYS A 156 -2.80 -20.46 0.98
N TYR A 157 -2.47 -20.81 -0.26
CA TYR A 157 -3.30 -21.67 -1.11
C TYR A 157 -2.55 -22.96 -1.43
N SER A 158 -2.96 -24.04 -0.78
CA SER A 158 -2.46 -25.41 -1.06
C SER A 158 -3.47 -26.19 -1.89
N ASN A 159 -3.10 -27.44 -2.25
CA ASN A 159 -4.04 -28.36 -2.89
C ASN A 159 -5.29 -28.62 -2.04
N GLU A 160 -5.15 -28.61 -0.72
CA GLU A 160 -6.25 -28.83 0.24
C GLU A 160 -7.04 -27.53 0.51
N ASN A 161 -6.34 -26.39 0.53
CA ASN A 161 -6.91 -25.06 0.71
C ASN A 161 -6.75 -24.25 -0.56
N ASN A 162 -7.45 -24.67 -1.64
CA ASN A 162 -7.35 -24.01 -2.93
C ASN A 162 -8.28 -22.78 -3.02
N LEU A 163 -7.89 -21.83 -3.89
CA LEU A 163 -8.66 -20.66 -4.20
C LEU A 163 -9.60 -20.91 -5.37
N SER A 164 -10.90 -20.81 -5.16
CA SER A 164 -11.84 -20.76 -6.26
C SER A 164 -11.70 -19.44 -7.03
N VAL A 165 -11.34 -19.53 -8.31
CA VAL A 165 -11.14 -18.36 -9.16
C VAL A 165 -12.49 -17.86 -9.64
N LEU A 166 -13.14 -16.99 -8.86
CA LEU A 166 -14.49 -16.52 -9.10
C LEU A 166 -15.47 -17.72 -9.30
N ASN A 167 -16.39 -17.60 -10.21
CA ASN A 167 -17.32 -18.68 -10.58
C ASN A 167 -16.95 -19.30 -11.95
N LEU A 168 -15.64 -19.38 -12.25
CA LEU A 168 -15.16 -19.89 -13.53
C LEU A 168 -15.04 -21.42 -13.57
N GLY A 169 -15.34 -22.12 -12.47
CA GLY A 169 -15.21 -23.58 -12.36
C GLY A 169 -13.78 -24.06 -12.29
N VAL A 170 -12.84 -23.19 -11.95
CA VAL A 170 -11.42 -23.51 -11.78
C VAL A 170 -10.93 -23.09 -10.41
N ASN A 171 -9.97 -23.86 -9.88
CA ASN A 171 -9.32 -23.61 -8.61
C ASN A 171 -7.83 -23.40 -8.80
N TYR A 172 -7.28 -22.45 -8.05
CA TYR A 172 -5.86 -22.18 -8.00
C TYR A 172 -5.26 -22.75 -6.72
N TYR A 173 -4.06 -23.33 -6.82
CA TYR A 173 -3.25 -23.75 -5.69
C TYR A 173 -1.76 -23.66 -5.99
N TYR A 174 -0.96 -23.57 -4.95
CA TYR A 174 0.49 -23.48 -4.99
C TYR A 174 1.13 -24.74 -4.39
N VAL A 175 2.17 -25.26 -5.04
CA VAL A 175 2.96 -26.42 -4.58
C VAL A 175 4.31 -25.92 -4.10
N GLU A 176 4.49 -25.87 -2.79
CA GLU A 176 5.70 -25.29 -2.18
C GLU A 176 6.98 -26.07 -2.57
N GLY A 177 6.91 -27.40 -2.64
CA GLY A 177 8.07 -28.25 -2.94
C GLY A 177 8.67 -28.06 -4.33
N SER A 178 7.84 -27.81 -5.34
CA SER A 178 8.29 -27.48 -6.72
C SER A 178 8.24 -25.98 -7.01
N GLU A 179 7.68 -25.18 -6.07
CA GLU A 179 7.43 -23.75 -6.24
C GLU A 179 6.53 -23.42 -7.45
N GLU A 180 5.57 -24.24 -7.77
CA GLU A 180 4.72 -24.15 -8.94
C GLU A 180 3.30 -23.68 -8.58
N ASP A 181 2.78 -22.81 -9.43
CA ASP A 181 1.42 -22.28 -9.37
C ASP A 181 0.54 -23.07 -10.35
N HIS A 182 -0.56 -23.66 -9.88
CA HIS A 182 -1.41 -24.57 -10.64
C HIS A 182 -2.84 -24.04 -10.77
N ILE A 183 -3.49 -24.42 -11.88
CA ILE A 183 -4.93 -24.26 -12.10
C ILE A 183 -5.52 -25.65 -12.34
N ARG A 184 -6.49 -26.01 -11.52
CA ARG A 184 -7.30 -27.24 -11.67
C ARG A 184 -8.71 -26.93 -12.04
N CYS A 185 -9.22 -27.60 -13.06
CA CYS A 185 -10.64 -27.66 -13.41
C CYS A 185 -11.17 -29.04 -13.12
N ASN A 186 -12.32 -29.09 -12.46
CA ASN A 186 -13.13 -30.33 -12.33
C ASN A 186 -14.58 -29.90 -12.39
N ASN A 187 -15.06 -29.62 -13.60
CA ASN A 187 -16.41 -29.11 -13.81
C ASN A 187 -17.03 -29.67 -15.10
N ASN A 188 -18.28 -30.13 -15.03
CA ASN A 188 -19.08 -30.58 -16.18
C ASN A 188 -18.40 -31.66 -17.06
N GLY A 189 -17.64 -32.56 -16.44
CA GLY A 189 -16.93 -33.62 -17.16
C GLY A 189 -15.64 -33.16 -17.84
N ILE A 190 -15.22 -31.93 -17.61
CA ILE A 190 -13.91 -31.38 -18.01
C ILE A 190 -12.99 -31.47 -16.82
N GLU A 191 -11.91 -32.22 -16.95
CA GLU A 191 -10.89 -32.36 -15.91
C GLU A 191 -9.51 -32.09 -16.49
N TYR A 192 -8.82 -31.13 -15.87
CA TYR A 192 -7.41 -30.86 -16.15
C TYR A 192 -6.72 -30.20 -14.97
N ASP A 193 -5.42 -30.38 -14.90
CA ASP A 193 -4.52 -29.73 -13.95
C ASP A 193 -3.27 -29.26 -14.70
N ILE A 194 -3.04 -27.96 -14.74
CA ILE A 194 -1.96 -27.34 -15.52
C ILE A 194 -1.26 -26.26 -14.71
N LEU A 195 -0.03 -25.93 -15.08
CA LEU A 195 0.64 -24.76 -14.55
C LEU A 195 -0.13 -23.48 -14.89
N LEU A 196 -0.23 -22.55 -13.95
CA LEU A 196 -0.86 -21.25 -14.18
C LEU A 196 -0.19 -20.49 -15.34
N SER A 197 1.13 -20.66 -15.53
CA SER A 197 1.87 -20.09 -16.67
C SER A 197 1.42 -20.63 -18.03
N ASN A 198 0.81 -21.82 -18.08
CA ASN A 198 0.28 -22.44 -19.30
C ASN A 198 -1.23 -22.20 -19.46
N ALA A 199 -1.87 -21.56 -18.50
CA ALA A 199 -3.30 -21.25 -18.57
C ALA A 199 -3.60 -20.13 -19.58
N SER A 200 -4.86 -19.89 -19.84
CA SER A 200 -5.29 -18.75 -20.67
C SER A 200 -4.84 -17.42 -20.07
N SER A 201 -4.59 -16.42 -20.93
CA SER A 201 -4.18 -15.06 -20.48
C SER A 201 -5.20 -14.42 -19.52
N GLY A 202 -6.47 -14.76 -19.63
CA GLY A 202 -7.50 -14.35 -18.68
C GLY A 202 -7.27 -14.92 -17.29
N LEU A 203 -7.01 -16.22 -17.16
CA LEU A 203 -6.70 -16.88 -15.90
C LEU A 203 -5.38 -16.36 -15.32
N GLN A 204 -4.36 -16.19 -16.17
CA GLN A 204 -3.07 -15.63 -15.76
C GLN A 204 -3.21 -14.21 -15.17
N SER A 205 -4.15 -13.41 -15.63
CA SER A 205 -4.37 -12.05 -15.15
C SER A 205 -5.29 -11.99 -13.92
N ILE A 206 -6.36 -12.80 -13.91
CA ILE A 206 -7.36 -12.72 -12.84
C ILE A 206 -6.95 -13.47 -11.56
N THR A 207 -6.25 -14.59 -11.68
CA THR A 207 -5.85 -15.40 -10.53
C THR A 207 -4.97 -14.63 -9.54
N PRO A 208 -3.88 -13.95 -9.95
CA PRO A 208 -3.10 -13.13 -9.03
C PRO A 208 -3.91 -11.98 -8.42
N LEU A 209 -4.84 -11.39 -9.17
CA LEU A 209 -5.70 -10.33 -8.66
C LEU A 209 -6.59 -10.83 -7.51
N ILE A 210 -7.30 -11.94 -7.71
CA ILE A 210 -8.23 -12.47 -6.71
C ILE A 210 -7.45 -12.99 -5.48
N ALA A 211 -6.36 -13.73 -5.70
CA ALA A 211 -5.52 -14.22 -4.62
C ALA A 211 -4.96 -13.07 -3.76
N MET A 212 -4.51 -11.99 -4.39
CA MET A 212 -4.03 -10.81 -3.68
C MET A 212 -5.14 -10.09 -2.92
N ILE A 213 -6.33 -9.92 -3.51
CA ILE A 213 -7.46 -9.30 -2.80
C ILE A 213 -7.83 -10.14 -1.57
N GLU A 214 -7.92 -11.45 -1.73
CA GLU A 214 -8.25 -12.33 -0.61
C GLU A 214 -7.15 -12.32 0.46
N TYR A 215 -5.87 -12.37 0.07
CA TYR A 215 -4.74 -12.26 0.98
C TYR A 215 -4.79 -10.96 1.78
N LEU A 216 -4.97 -9.82 1.12
CA LEU A 216 -4.99 -8.51 1.74
C LEU A 216 -6.22 -8.28 2.64
N THR A 217 -7.32 -9.00 2.43
CA THR A 217 -8.54 -8.85 3.21
C THR A 217 -8.71 -9.85 4.34
N LYS A 218 -8.09 -11.04 4.23
CA LYS A 218 -8.25 -12.12 5.19
C LYS A 218 -6.96 -12.43 5.95
N TRP A 219 -5.83 -12.59 5.23
CA TRP A 219 -4.64 -13.22 5.78
C TRP A 219 -3.57 -12.28 6.30
N ILE A 220 -3.54 -11.04 5.78
CA ILE A 220 -2.46 -10.11 6.11
C ILE A 220 -2.44 -9.65 7.57
N TYR A 221 -3.57 -9.80 8.25
CA TYR A 221 -3.74 -9.41 9.65
C TYR A 221 -3.56 -10.58 10.60
N ASP A 222 -3.31 -11.79 10.10
CA ASP A 222 -2.96 -12.92 10.94
C ASP A 222 -1.58 -12.68 11.55
N GLU A 223 -1.44 -12.94 12.84
CA GLU A 223 -0.28 -12.58 13.68
C GLU A 223 1.04 -13.18 13.15
N ASP A 224 0.99 -14.33 12.50
CA ASP A 224 2.16 -15.07 12.02
C ASP A 224 2.90 -14.40 10.83
N THR A 225 2.32 -13.36 10.21
CA THR A 225 2.89 -12.73 9.02
C THR A 225 3.74 -11.49 9.30
N ILE A 226 3.85 -11.08 10.56
CA ILE A 226 4.57 -9.87 10.95
C ILE A 226 6.00 -10.23 11.35
N SER A 227 7.01 -9.70 10.63
CA SER A 227 8.40 -9.86 11.05
C SER A 227 8.65 -9.17 12.39
N PHE A 228 9.48 -9.78 13.24
CA PHE A 228 9.80 -9.30 14.58
C PHE A 228 10.31 -7.83 14.58
N GLU A 229 11.18 -7.46 13.64
CA GLU A 229 11.68 -6.07 13.50
C GLU A 229 10.58 -5.07 13.15
N GLN A 230 9.62 -5.47 12.31
CA GLN A 230 8.48 -4.62 11.98
C GLN A 230 7.57 -4.47 13.19
N ASP A 231 7.43 -5.49 14.02
CA ASP A 231 6.60 -5.46 15.21
C ASP A 231 7.19 -4.57 16.30
N GLU A 232 8.50 -4.65 16.58
CA GLU A 232 9.18 -3.76 17.54
C GLU A 232 9.06 -2.28 17.15
N ARG A 233 9.31 -1.96 15.88
CA ARG A 233 9.15 -0.57 15.39
C ARG A 233 7.72 -0.09 15.53
N ARG A 234 6.76 -0.97 15.29
CA ARG A 234 5.32 -0.71 15.47
C ARG A 234 4.96 -0.38 16.89
N GLN A 235 5.37 -1.24 17.81
CA GLN A 235 5.08 -1.07 19.23
C GLN A 235 5.68 0.23 19.75
N ARG A 236 6.91 0.57 19.32
CA ARG A 236 7.58 1.80 19.71
C ARG A 236 6.80 3.05 19.25
N VAL A 237 6.43 3.11 17.98
CA VAL A 237 5.66 4.25 17.44
C VAL A 237 4.28 4.38 18.10
N SER A 238 3.58 3.27 18.30
CA SER A 238 2.26 3.28 18.98
C SER A 238 2.37 3.76 20.43
N LYS A 239 3.42 3.38 21.15
CA LYS A 239 3.69 3.87 22.52
C LYS A 239 3.93 5.38 22.52
N ILE A 240 4.77 5.88 21.61
CA ILE A 240 5.07 7.31 21.51
C ILE A 240 3.80 8.12 21.25
N LEU A 241 2.98 7.70 20.27
CA LEU A 241 1.72 8.37 19.95
C LEU A 241 0.72 8.36 21.10
N ALA A 242 0.63 7.25 21.83
CA ALA A 242 -0.24 7.15 23.01
C ALA A 242 0.16 8.12 24.12
N VAL A 243 1.48 8.19 24.41
CA VAL A 243 2.01 9.11 25.43
C VAL A 243 1.82 10.56 25.02
N GLU A 244 2.14 10.90 23.78
CA GLU A 244 1.95 12.27 23.27
C GLU A 244 0.48 12.69 23.34
N LYS A 245 -0.45 11.82 22.95
CA LYS A 245 -1.90 12.09 23.03
C LYS A 245 -2.38 12.35 24.45
N VAL A 246 -1.84 11.61 25.45
CA VAL A 246 -2.19 11.77 26.86
C VAL A 246 -1.56 13.03 27.44
N LEU A 247 -0.34 13.36 27.09
CA LEU A 247 0.40 14.47 27.66
C LEU A 247 0.12 15.82 27.00
N LYS A 248 -0.29 15.84 25.72
CA LYS A 248 -0.57 17.07 24.97
C LYS A 248 -1.53 18.06 25.67
N PRO A 249 -2.61 17.62 26.38
CA PRO A 249 -3.48 18.53 27.11
C PRO A 249 -2.78 19.22 28.30
N TYR A 250 -1.68 18.66 28.81
CA TYR A 250 -0.94 19.17 29.98
C TYR A 250 0.24 20.05 29.61
N TYR A 251 0.74 19.95 28.38
CA TYR A 251 1.86 20.75 27.87
C TYR A 251 1.36 21.62 26.72
N ASP A 252 0.78 22.76 27.06
CA ASP A 252 0.25 23.72 26.07
C ASP A 252 1.28 23.97 24.98
N LYS A 253 1.03 23.43 23.78
CA LYS A 253 1.68 23.78 22.50
C LYS A 253 3.18 23.45 22.31
N VAL A 254 3.75 22.53 23.01
CA VAL A 254 5.13 22.12 22.79
C VAL A 254 5.15 20.84 21.93
N ASP A 255 5.53 20.95 20.68
CA ASP A 255 5.98 19.79 19.88
C ASP A 255 7.28 19.28 20.49
N LEU A 256 7.19 18.22 21.30
CA LEU A 256 8.38 17.59 21.86
C LEU A 256 9.10 16.83 20.74
N PRO A 257 10.42 16.96 20.63
CA PRO A 257 11.21 16.13 19.74
C PRO A 257 10.98 14.65 20.03
N ILE A 258 10.99 13.79 19.00
CA ILE A 258 10.76 12.35 19.15
C ILE A 258 11.71 11.72 20.17
N GLU A 259 12.97 12.18 20.23
CA GLU A 259 13.97 11.71 21.19
C GLU A 259 13.57 11.98 22.65
N ASP A 260 12.91 13.10 22.92
CA ASP A 260 12.45 13.45 24.27
C ASP A 260 11.17 12.68 24.62
N LEU A 261 10.30 12.41 23.64
CA LEU A 261 9.16 11.51 23.81
C LEU A 261 9.62 10.06 24.08
N GLN A 262 10.67 9.60 23.42
CA GLN A 262 11.26 8.28 23.67
C GLN A 262 11.79 8.17 25.10
N LYS A 263 12.54 9.17 25.57
CA LYS A 263 13.04 9.22 26.96
C LYS A 263 11.90 9.27 27.95
N LEU A 264 10.84 10.01 27.63
CA LEU A 264 9.65 10.09 28.48
C LEU A 264 8.95 8.74 28.57
N VAL A 265 8.76 8.04 27.44
CA VAL A 265 8.17 6.68 27.40
C VAL A 265 9.01 5.67 28.17
N GLU A 266 10.32 5.75 28.08
CA GLU A 266 11.25 4.88 28.81
C GLU A 266 11.25 5.17 30.32
N SER A 267 11.08 6.43 30.72
CA SER A 267 11.03 6.84 32.13
C SER A 267 9.73 6.48 32.83
N PHE A 268 8.65 6.43 32.08
CA PHE A 268 7.34 6.08 32.64
C PHE A 268 7.11 4.58 32.63
N ASN A 269 7.68 3.71 33.14
CA ASN A 269 7.43 2.25 33.28
C ASN A 269 5.94 1.81 33.28
N VAL A 270 5.04 2.57 32.64
CA VAL A 270 3.59 2.60 32.80
C VAL A 270 2.86 1.69 31.79
N PHE A 271 3.57 1.12 30.80
CA PHE A 271 2.88 0.36 29.78
C PHE A 271 2.92 -1.14 30.05
N THR A 272 2.00 -1.56 30.90
CA THR A 272 1.58 -2.96 30.98
C THR A 272 0.73 -3.32 29.76
N THR A 273 0.70 -4.59 29.43
CA THR A 273 -0.08 -5.21 28.34
C THR A 273 -1.55 -4.77 28.27
N ASP A 274 -2.12 -4.31 29.38
CA ASP A 274 -3.53 -3.90 29.49
C ASP A 274 -3.87 -2.60 28.75
N TYR A 275 -2.88 -1.72 28.51
CA TYR A 275 -3.09 -0.47 27.77
C TYR A 275 -3.34 -0.69 26.27
N TYR A 276 -2.83 -1.80 25.73
CA TYR A 276 -3.05 -2.18 24.33
C TYR A 276 -4.50 -2.56 24.03
N SER A 277 -5.21 -3.13 25.00
CA SER A 277 -6.60 -3.56 24.82
C SER A 277 -7.59 -2.39 24.70
N ILE A 278 -7.22 -1.19 25.16
CA ILE A 278 -8.07 0.00 25.15
C ILE A 278 -8.01 0.76 23.81
N PHE A 279 -6.89 0.68 23.08
CA PHE A 279 -6.68 1.43 21.84
C PHE A 279 -6.93 0.62 20.55
N TYR A 280 -7.14 -0.68 20.66
CA TYR A 280 -7.34 -1.58 19.51
C TYR A 280 -8.73 -2.24 19.45
N ARG A 281 -9.69 -1.72 20.22
CA ARG A 281 -11.11 -2.13 20.11
C ARG A 281 -11.91 -1.22 19.20
#